data_f6017cf49788b0cd7381a0fad3d96d4a
#
_entry.id   f6017cf49788b0cd7381a0fad3d96d4a
#
_cell.length_a   1.000
_cell.length_b   1.000
_cell.length_c   1.000
_cell.angle_alpha   90.00
_cell.angle_beta   90.00
_cell.angle_gamma   90.00
#
_symmetry.space_group_name_H-M   'P 1'
#
loop_
_entity.id
_entity.type
_entity.pdbx_description
1 polymer ?
#
loop_
_entity_poly.entity_id
_entity_poly.type
_entity_poly.pdbx_seq_one_letter_code
_entity_poly.pdbx_strand_id
1 'polypeptide(L)'
;MSCTIEVPTTEGATGLDSPLHGGPDAAGVPLHDLSTNANGCGPWPRALQALAAADARHYPDPAYTALARLLADWHAVAPARIVLAASASEFIQRLSVAVALQAGAPALAWQPPHAYGDYAHAARAAGLRPAADAGAAAL
;
A
#
# COMPACT_ATOMS: atom_id res chain seq x y z
N MET A 1 37.54 8.47 -12.11
CA MET A 1 37.18 7.71 -10.89
C MET A 1 35.75 7.26 -11.07
N SER A 2 35.56 5.99 -11.38
CA SER A 2 34.22 5.37 -11.53
C SER A 2 33.78 4.90 -10.15
N CYS A 3 32.70 5.48 -9.63
CA CYS A 3 32.10 5.02 -8.38
C CYS A 3 31.11 3.90 -8.71
N THR A 4 31.53 2.67 -8.51
CA THR A 4 30.66 1.51 -8.62
C THR A 4 29.96 1.33 -7.28
N ILE A 5 28.66 1.56 -7.23
CA ILE A 5 27.84 1.24 -6.05
C ILE A 5 27.53 -0.25 -6.11
N GLU A 6 28.15 -1.02 -5.25
CA GLU A 6 27.74 -2.42 -5.02
C GLU A 6 26.46 -2.43 -4.17
N VAL A 7 25.39 -2.94 -4.76
CA VAL A 7 24.15 -3.23 -4.03
C VAL A 7 24.33 -4.61 -3.38
N PRO A 8 24.24 -4.74 -2.05
CA PRO A 8 24.37 -6.03 -1.41
C PRO A 8 23.22 -6.93 -1.84
N THR A 9 23.57 -8.09 -2.43
CA THR A 9 22.65 -9.19 -2.69
C THR A 9 22.38 -9.91 -1.37
N THR A 10 21.18 -9.75 -0.82
CA THR A 10 20.72 -10.55 0.32
C THR A 10 20.38 -11.96 -0.15
N GLU A 11 21.38 -12.86 -0.22
CA GLU A 11 21.15 -14.30 -0.27
C GLU A 11 20.89 -14.79 1.16
N GLY A 12 19.73 -15.39 1.40
CA GLY A 12 19.47 -16.22 2.56
C GLY A 12 18.38 -15.77 3.52
N ALA A 13 17.17 -15.47 3.06
CA ALA A 13 16.00 -15.37 3.94
C ALA A 13 15.05 -16.56 3.70
N THR A 14 15.18 -17.61 4.50
CA THR A 14 14.17 -18.65 4.69
C THR A 14 13.10 -18.12 5.66
N GLY A 15 12.18 -17.35 5.16
CA GLY A 15 11.02 -16.83 5.86
C GLY A 15 10.24 -16.01 4.84
N LEU A 16 8.93 -15.89 4.98
CA LEU A 16 8.14 -14.99 4.16
C LEU A 16 8.83 -13.62 4.17
N ASP A 17 9.47 -13.23 3.08
CA ASP A 17 10.21 -11.98 2.97
C ASP A 17 9.27 -10.83 3.36
N SER A 18 9.52 -10.23 4.51
CA SER A 18 8.79 -9.03 4.90
C SER A 18 9.07 -7.95 3.86
N PRO A 19 8.04 -7.23 3.39
CA PRO A 19 8.27 -6.14 2.45
C PRO A 19 9.21 -5.11 3.06
N LEU A 20 10.23 -4.69 2.32
CA LEU A 20 11.15 -3.66 2.75
C LEU A 20 10.45 -2.30 2.71
N HIS A 21 10.21 -1.73 3.87
CA HIS A 21 9.68 -0.37 4.01
C HIS A 21 10.81 0.60 4.32
N GLY A 22 10.71 1.83 3.80
CA GLY A 22 11.59 2.92 4.19
C GLY A 22 11.22 3.48 5.57
N GLY A 23 12.03 4.43 6.03
CA GLY A 23 11.83 5.13 7.30
C GLY A 23 12.76 4.66 8.42
N PRO A 24 12.45 5.02 9.67
CA PRO A 24 13.22 4.61 10.84
C PRO A 24 13.25 3.09 11.00
N ASP A 25 14.37 2.58 11.47
CA ASP A 25 14.59 1.18 11.80
C ASP A 25 15.13 1.02 13.24
N ALA A 26 15.67 -0.15 13.59
CA ALA A 26 16.25 -0.41 14.90
C ALA A 26 17.46 0.49 15.22
N ALA A 27 18.13 1.07 14.23
CA ALA A 27 19.20 2.04 14.41
C ALA A 27 18.69 3.48 14.63
N GLY A 28 17.40 3.72 14.45
CA GLY A 28 16.74 4.99 14.67
C GLY A 28 16.35 5.73 13.38
N VAL A 29 16.27 7.05 13.48
CA VAL A 29 15.95 7.93 12.36
C VAL A 29 17.22 8.34 11.64
N PRO A 30 17.36 8.08 10.33
CA PRO A 30 18.54 8.51 9.59
C PRO A 30 18.61 10.04 9.50
N LEU A 31 19.82 10.57 9.47
CA LEU A 31 20.04 12.02 9.33
C LEU A 31 19.45 12.57 8.04
N HIS A 32 19.53 11.80 6.98
CA HIS A 32 18.93 12.10 5.68
C HIS A 32 18.11 10.88 5.22
N ASP A 33 16.80 10.94 5.42
CA ASP A 33 15.88 9.90 4.96
C ASP A 33 15.48 10.16 3.50
N LEU A 34 16.02 9.36 2.59
CA LEU A 34 15.65 9.34 1.16
C LEU A 34 14.74 8.16 0.80
N SER A 35 14.33 7.39 1.80
CA SER A 35 13.53 6.18 1.61
C SER A 35 12.04 6.43 1.83
N THR A 36 11.68 7.57 2.42
CA THR A 36 10.28 7.93 2.68
C THR A 36 9.90 9.24 2.03
N ASN A 37 8.60 9.38 1.80
CA ASN A 37 7.96 10.56 1.22
C ASN A 37 7.23 11.36 2.30
N ALA A 38 7.80 11.42 3.50
CA ALA A 38 7.20 12.11 4.63
C ALA A 38 7.19 13.63 4.45
N ASN A 39 6.10 14.29 4.88
CA ASN A 39 6.01 15.73 4.87
C ASN A 39 6.80 16.34 6.04
N GLY A 40 7.95 16.93 5.76
CA GLY A 40 8.79 17.60 6.75
C GLY A 40 8.13 18.79 7.48
N CYS A 41 7.06 19.35 6.92
CA CYS A 41 6.29 20.43 7.57
C CYS A 41 5.30 19.91 8.63
N GLY A 42 5.21 18.60 8.79
CA GLY A 42 4.27 18.00 9.73
C GLY A 42 2.81 18.00 9.24
N PRO A 43 1.88 17.56 10.07
CA PRO A 43 0.47 17.47 9.73
C PRO A 43 -0.20 18.84 9.67
N TRP A 44 -1.20 18.96 8.81
CA TRP A 44 -1.99 20.20 8.69
C TRP A 44 -2.71 20.54 10.01
N PRO A 45 -2.54 21.75 10.57
CA PRO A 45 -3.09 22.10 11.90
C PRO A 45 -4.60 21.92 12.04
N ARG A 46 -5.38 22.20 10.99
CA ARG A 46 -6.83 21.99 11.00
C ARG A 46 -7.23 20.52 11.06
N ALA A 47 -6.41 19.63 10.47
CA ALA A 47 -6.65 18.19 10.58
C ALA A 47 -6.43 17.70 12.01
N LEU A 48 -5.39 18.20 12.70
CA LEU A 48 -5.16 17.91 14.11
C LEU A 48 -6.30 18.41 15.01
N GLN A 49 -6.81 19.62 14.75
CA GLN A 49 -7.96 20.16 15.48
C GLN A 49 -9.22 19.31 15.27
N ALA A 50 -9.51 18.92 14.02
CA ALA A 50 -10.65 18.07 13.71
C ALA A 50 -10.53 16.69 14.38
N LEU A 51 -9.32 16.11 14.38
CA LEU A 51 -9.06 14.84 15.04
C LEU A 51 -9.27 14.95 16.57
N ALA A 52 -8.76 16.00 17.20
CA ALA A 52 -8.92 16.23 18.63
C ALA A 52 -10.40 16.48 19.03
N ALA A 53 -11.21 17.03 18.13
CA ALA A 53 -12.63 17.29 18.34
C ALA A 53 -13.54 16.09 17.96
N ALA A 54 -12.99 15.04 17.39
CA ALA A 54 -13.78 13.88 16.97
C ALA A 54 -14.36 13.13 18.18
N ASP A 55 -15.61 12.69 18.06
CA ASP A 55 -16.24 11.86 19.09
C ASP A 55 -15.73 10.40 19.00
N ALA A 56 -14.81 10.06 19.87
CA ALA A 56 -14.24 8.72 19.96
C ALA A 56 -15.04 7.74 20.85
N ARG A 57 -16.20 8.15 21.40
CA ARG A 57 -17.02 7.32 22.30
C ARG A 57 -17.81 6.25 21.56
N HIS A 58 -18.04 6.42 20.28
CA HIS A 58 -18.84 5.52 19.46
C HIS A 58 -18.03 4.97 18.28
N TYR A 59 -18.36 3.77 17.84
CA TYR A 59 -17.85 3.25 16.58
C TYR A 59 -18.34 4.12 15.42
N PRO A 60 -17.51 4.31 14.39
CA PRO A 60 -17.94 5.02 13.19
C PRO A 60 -19.01 4.21 12.43
N ASP A 61 -19.75 4.87 11.55
CA ASP A 61 -20.62 4.20 10.57
C ASP A 61 -19.80 3.16 9.78
N PRO A 62 -20.11 1.86 9.88
CA PRO A 62 -19.33 0.80 9.22
C PRO A 62 -19.36 0.88 7.70
N ALA A 63 -20.33 1.55 7.11
CA ALA A 63 -20.43 1.80 5.68
C ALA A 63 -19.70 3.10 5.26
N TYR A 64 -19.22 3.90 6.21
CA TYR A 64 -18.58 5.20 5.95
C TYR A 64 -19.39 6.08 4.99
N THR A 65 -20.73 6.06 5.09
CA THR A 65 -21.65 6.61 4.10
C THR A 65 -21.38 8.09 3.79
N ALA A 66 -21.18 8.92 4.82
CA ALA A 66 -20.91 10.33 4.65
C ALA A 66 -19.56 10.59 3.97
N LEU A 67 -18.52 9.86 4.38
CA LEU A 67 -17.17 9.98 3.82
C LEU A 67 -17.14 9.52 2.36
N ALA A 68 -17.76 8.38 2.05
CA ALA A 68 -17.81 7.86 0.69
C ALA A 68 -18.54 8.82 -0.26
N ARG A 69 -19.63 9.45 0.18
CA ARG A 69 -20.32 10.48 -0.60
C ARG A 69 -19.46 11.71 -0.82
N LEU A 70 -18.84 12.23 0.24
CA LEU A 70 -17.95 13.41 0.13
C LEU A 70 -16.81 13.18 -0.86
N LEU A 71 -16.17 12.01 -0.80
CA LEU A 71 -15.09 11.64 -1.75
C LEU A 71 -15.62 11.44 -3.17
N ALA A 72 -16.78 10.85 -3.33
CA ALA A 72 -17.43 10.67 -4.63
C ALA A 72 -17.73 12.02 -5.30
N ASP A 73 -18.28 12.97 -4.54
CA ASP A 73 -18.54 14.33 -5.01
C ASP A 73 -17.23 15.06 -5.34
N TRP A 74 -16.22 14.94 -4.49
CA TRP A 74 -14.90 15.55 -4.71
C TRP A 74 -14.22 15.05 -5.99
N HIS A 75 -14.32 13.75 -6.25
CA HIS A 75 -13.72 13.11 -7.42
C HIS A 75 -14.66 13.04 -8.64
N ALA A 76 -15.87 13.56 -8.54
CA ALA A 76 -16.91 13.52 -9.58
C ALA A 76 -17.16 12.09 -10.10
N VAL A 77 -17.25 11.12 -9.19
CA VAL A 77 -17.54 9.70 -9.51
C VAL A 77 -18.75 9.20 -8.72
N ALA A 78 -19.34 8.09 -9.14
CA ALA A 78 -20.41 7.46 -8.36
C ALA A 78 -19.86 6.91 -7.03
N PRO A 79 -20.61 7.01 -5.89
CA PRO A 79 -20.18 6.50 -4.59
C PRO A 79 -19.73 5.03 -4.61
N ALA A 80 -20.35 4.20 -5.45
CA ALA A 80 -19.97 2.79 -5.62
C ALA A 80 -18.54 2.58 -6.18
N ARG A 81 -17.91 3.63 -6.68
CA ARG A 81 -16.51 3.59 -7.14
C ARG A 81 -15.50 4.01 -6.07
N ILE A 82 -15.96 4.37 -4.90
CA ILE A 82 -15.11 4.70 -3.76
C ILE A 82 -14.93 3.47 -2.89
N VAL A 83 -13.69 3.05 -2.71
CA VAL A 83 -13.30 1.99 -1.78
C VAL A 83 -12.40 2.60 -0.72
N LEU A 84 -12.81 2.47 0.53
CA LEU A 84 -12.04 2.95 1.67
C LEU A 84 -11.19 1.83 2.27
N ALA A 85 -9.99 2.17 2.67
CA ALA A 85 -9.04 1.26 3.30
C ALA A 85 -8.26 1.99 4.40
N ALA A 86 -7.77 1.26 5.39
CA ALA A 86 -7.00 1.83 6.48
C ALA A 86 -5.60 2.27 6.03
N SER A 87 -5.06 1.64 5.00
CA SER A 87 -3.77 1.97 4.39
C SER A 87 -3.68 1.45 2.94
N ALA A 88 -2.65 1.88 2.21
CA ALA A 88 -2.35 1.31 0.90
C ALA A 88 -2.05 -0.19 0.98
N SER A 89 -1.30 -0.62 1.99
CA SER A 89 -0.97 -2.04 2.22
C SER A 89 -2.21 -2.89 2.43
N GLU A 90 -3.14 -2.44 3.27
CA GLU A 90 -4.41 -3.14 3.51
C GLU A 90 -5.25 -3.23 2.22
N PHE A 91 -5.33 -2.13 1.46
CA PHE A 91 -6.04 -2.12 0.18
C PHE A 91 -5.43 -3.10 -0.83
N ILE A 92 -4.10 -3.11 -0.96
CA ILE A 92 -3.38 -4.00 -1.87
C ILE A 92 -3.65 -5.47 -1.51
N GLN A 93 -3.65 -5.82 -0.22
CA GLN A 93 -3.98 -7.18 0.23
C GLN A 93 -5.40 -7.56 -0.13
N ARG A 94 -6.40 -6.70 0.18
CA ARG A 94 -7.80 -6.95 -0.17
C ARG A 94 -8.01 -7.11 -1.67
N LEU A 95 -7.38 -6.25 -2.47
CA LEU A 95 -7.45 -6.30 -3.92
C LEU A 95 -6.86 -7.61 -4.45
N SER A 96 -5.69 -8.01 -3.97
CA SER A 96 -5.03 -9.26 -4.38
C SER A 96 -5.88 -10.48 -4.09
N VAL A 97 -6.49 -10.55 -2.91
CA VAL A 97 -7.42 -11.63 -2.53
C VAL A 97 -8.68 -11.60 -3.43
N ALA A 98 -9.27 -10.43 -3.67
CA ALA A 98 -10.46 -10.31 -4.52
C ALA A 98 -10.18 -10.78 -5.95
N VAL A 99 -9.03 -10.40 -6.52
CA VAL A 99 -8.61 -10.85 -7.86
C VAL A 99 -8.40 -12.36 -7.88
N ALA A 100 -7.73 -12.93 -6.89
CA ALA A 100 -7.49 -14.37 -6.81
C ALA A 100 -8.82 -15.16 -6.75
N LEU A 101 -9.78 -14.70 -5.95
CA LEU A 101 -11.10 -15.33 -5.83
C LEU A 101 -11.91 -15.22 -7.12
N GLN A 102 -11.85 -14.08 -7.79
CA GLN A 102 -12.60 -13.83 -9.03
C GLN A 102 -12.02 -14.63 -10.20
N ALA A 103 -10.73 -14.77 -10.28
CA ALA A 103 -10.07 -15.49 -11.37
C ALA A 103 -10.33 -17.01 -11.35
N GLY A 104 -10.60 -17.61 -10.20
CA GLY A 104 -10.94 -19.03 -10.03
C GLY A 104 -9.84 -20.03 -10.40
N ALA A 105 -8.68 -19.57 -10.84
CA ALA A 105 -7.51 -20.38 -11.27
C ALA A 105 -6.23 -19.65 -10.85
N PRO A 106 -5.04 -20.25 -10.97
CA PRO A 106 -3.80 -19.56 -10.70
C PRO A 106 -3.67 -18.33 -11.61
N ALA A 107 -4.13 -17.19 -11.14
CA ALA A 107 -4.03 -15.93 -11.86
C ALA A 107 -2.60 -15.40 -11.80
N LEU A 108 -2.24 -14.62 -12.81
CA LEU A 108 -0.94 -13.99 -12.93
C LEU A 108 -1.00 -12.55 -12.45
N ALA A 109 0.01 -12.12 -11.73
CA ALA A 109 0.16 -10.72 -11.31
C ALA A 109 1.48 -10.16 -11.86
N TRP A 110 1.40 -9.06 -12.56
CA TRP A 110 2.57 -8.31 -13.00
C TRP A 110 2.71 -7.02 -12.21
N GLN A 111 3.95 -6.65 -11.95
CA GLN A 111 4.29 -5.36 -11.37
C GLN A 111 5.53 -4.79 -12.08
N PRO A 112 5.64 -3.46 -12.20
CA PRO A 112 6.85 -2.86 -12.74
C PRO A 112 8.07 -3.14 -11.86
N PRO A 113 9.28 -3.12 -12.42
CA PRO A 113 10.50 -3.08 -11.63
C PRO A 113 10.45 -1.93 -10.62
N HIS A 114 10.98 -2.14 -9.42
CA HIS A 114 11.00 -1.14 -8.34
C HIS A 114 9.62 -0.68 -7.85
N ALA A 115 8.59 -1.50 -8.02
CA ALA A 115 7.28 -1.26 -7.41
C ALA A 115 7.35 -1.38 -5.88
N TYR A 116 6.37 -0.78 -5.20
CA TYR A 116 6.20 -0.93 -3.76
C TYR A 116 6.10 -2.41 -3.36
N GLY A 117 6.89 -2.83 -2.37
CA GLY A 117 7.07 -4.24 -2.01
C GLY A 117 5.81 -5.00 -1.66
N ASP A 118 4.80 -4.31 -1.13
CA ASP A 118 3.54 -4.92 -0.73
C ASP A 118 2.75 -5.53 -1.89
N TYR A 119 2.92 -5.03 -3.13
CA TYR A 119 2.25 -5.63 -4.30
C TYR A 119 2.70 -7.08 -4.50
N ALA A 120 4.02 -7.33 -4.52
CA ALA A 120 4.54 -8.67 -4.69
C ALA A 120 4.19 -9.57 -3.49
N HIS A 121 4.27 -9.02 -2.27
CA HIS A 121 3.97 -9.76 -1.05
C HIS A 121 2.50 -10.19 -1.01
N ALA A 122 1.58 -9.28 -1.24
CA ALA A 122 0.14 -9.54 -1.24
C ALA A 122 -0.27 -10.49 -2.37
N ALA A 123 0.29 -10.31 -3.57
CA ALA A 123 0.04 -11.21 -4.69
C ALA A 123 0.44 -12.66 -4.37
N ARG A 124 1.66 -12.87 -3.84
CA ARG A 124 2.10 -14.20 -3.40
C ARG A 124 1.23 -14.78 -2.30
N ALA A 125 0.88 -13.97 -1.29
CA ALA A 125 0.03 -14.40 -0.18
C ALA A 125 -1.39 -14.80 -0.65
N ALA A 126 -1.90 -14.16 -1.70
CA ALA A 126 -3.16 -14.49 -2.34
C ALA A 126 -3.07 -15.67 -3.34
N GLY A 127 -1.89 -16.26 -3.52
CA GLY A 127 -1.68 -17.37 -4.46
C GLY A 127 -1.57 -16.96 -5.93
N LEU A 128 -1.42 -15.66 -6.20
CA LEU A 128 -1.16 -15.16 -7.55
C LEU A 128 0.29 -15.47 -7.95
N ARG A 129 0.51 -15.82 -9.21
CA ARG A 129 1.85 -16.09 -9.74
C ARG A 129 2.44 -14.84 -10.39
N PRO A 130 3.75 -14.60 -10.27
CA PRO A 130 4.37 -13.49 -10.97
C PRO A 130 4.31 -13.70 -12.48
N ALA A 131 3.93 -12.66 -13.21
CA ALA A 131 3.95 -12.61 -14.67
C ALA A 131 5.25 -11.95 -15.16
N ALA A 132 5.76 -12.40 -16.31
CA ALA A 132 6.97 -11.84 -16.91
C ALA A 132 6.74 -10.45 -17.49
N ASP A 133 5.53 -10.18 -17.98
CA ASP A 133 5.13 -8.90 -18.56
C ASP A 133 3.65 -8.61 -18.30
N ALA A 134 3.24 -7.37 -18.58
CA ALA A 134 1.87 -6.92 -18.34
C ALA A 134 0.83 -7.65 -19.22
N GLY A 135 1.21 -8.14 -20.37
CA GLY A 135 0.29 -8.86 -21.28
C GLY A 135 -0.06 -10.25 -20.79
N ALA A 136 0.77 -10.83 -19.91
CA ALA A 136 0.54 -12.14 -19.33
C ALA A 136 -0.27 -12.09 -18.02
N ALA A 137 -0.45 -10.91 -17.42
CA ALA A 137 -1.21 -10.74 -16.19
C ALA A 137 -2.70 -10.87 -16.42
N ALA A 138 -3.41 -11.51 -15.51
CA ALA A 138 -4.86 -11.47 -15.44
C ALA A 138 -5.31 -10.08 -14.94
N LEU A 139 -6.23 -9.47 -15.65
CA LEU A 139 -6.91 -8.25 -15.24
C LEU A 139 -8.14 -8.59 -14.41
#